data_cbfdc2cf7610b8e1adeb8fd427cbae1c
#
_entry.id   cbfdc2cf7610b8e1adeb8fd427cbae1c
#
_cell.length_a   1.000
_cell.length_b   1.000
_cell.length_c   1.000
_cell.angle_alpha   90.00
_cell.angle_beta   90.00
_cell.angle_gamma   90.00
#
_symmetry.space_group_name_H-M   'P 1'
#
loop_
_entity.id
_entity.type
_entity.pdbx_description
1 polymer ?
#
loop_
_entity_poly.entity_id
_entity_poly.type
_entity_poly.pdbx_seq_one_letter_code
_entity_poly.pdbx_strand_id
1 'polypeptide(L)'
;LNNEWLARLKEKIGKKENKEELPVRKKLLLLFLTGLLLLVIVLPFPKKSDSEEAETGTETTTENRGSYERYLEQKTEEALQCVEGVGNVKVMITLKSSEENVVEKDQQSDGQSVEEEDSQGGKRTTKETSSDKTSIYEQKSDGTQVPYVSKKLSPEVEGVIVIADGGGNAVVVQNITGAIQALYGVEAHKIKVMKRNVAGTE
;
A
#
# COMPACT_ATOMS: atom_id res chain seq x y z
N LEU A 1 7.87 5.69 -42.98
CA LEU A 1 7.67 4.23 -42.90
C LEU A 1 6.26 3.95 -42.45
N ASN A 2 5.47 3.26 -43.31
CA ASN A 2 4.20 2.56 -43.05
C ASN A 2 2.92 3.12 -43.69
N ASN A 3 2.97 3.44 -44.98
CA ASN A 3 1.72 3.67 -45.72
C ASN A 3 1.22 2.41 -46.47
N GLU A 4 2.02 1.35 -46.55
CA GLU A 4 1.64 0.11 -47.24
C GLU A 4 0.57 -0.72 -46.51
N TRP A 5 0.55 -0.70 -45.20
CA TRP A 5 -0.46 -1.38 -44.38
C TRP A 5 -1.84 -0.76 -44.56
N LEU A 6 -1.93 0.57 -44.58
CA LEU A 6 -3.19 1.27 -44.82
C LEU A 6 -3.73 1.05 -46.24
N ALA A 7 -2.85 0.92 -47.24
CA ALA A 7 -3.24 0.61 -48.62
C ALA A 7 -3.85 -0.79 -48.72
N ARG A 8 -3.25 -1.79 -48.08
CA ARG A 8 -3.78 -3.18 -48.02
C ARG A 8 -5.10 -3.29 -47.26
N LEU A 9 -5.30 -2.45 -46.24
CA LEU A 9 -6.57 -2.40 -45.51
C LEU A 9 -7.70 -1.79 -46.36
N LYS A 10 -7.39 -0.74 -47.11
CA LYS A 10 -8.33 -0.06 -48.02
C LYS A 10 -8.76 -0.96 -49.18
N GLU A 11 -7.86 -1.80 -49.69
CA GLU A 11 -8.13 -2.76 -50.76
C GLU A 11 -9.03 -3.91 -50.28
N LYS A 12 -8.90 -4.35 -49.03
CA LYS A 12 -9.78 -5.38 -48.43
C LYS A 12 -11.17 -4.88 -48.09
N ILE A 13 -11.34 -3.60 -47.81
CA ILE A 13 -12.66 -2.99 -47.46
C ILE A 13 -13.44 -2.63 -48.73
N GLY A 14 -12.73 -2.38 -49.87
CA GLY A 14 -13.34 -1.95 -51.12
C GLY A 14 -13.95 -3.03 -51.99
N LYS A 15 -13.86 -4.33 -51.63
CA LYS A 15 -14.36 -5.42 -52.46
C LYS A 15 -15.40 -6.24 -51.75
N LYS A 16 -16.61 -5.67 -51.59
CA LYS A 16 -17.80 -6.46 -51.42
C LYS A 16 -19.07 -5.68 -51.77
N GLU A 17 -19.33 -5.59 -53.01
CA GLU A 17 -20.67 -5.38 -53.51
C GLU A 17 -21.24 -6.72 -53.94
N ASN A 18 -21.99 -7.40 -53.07
CA ASN A 18 -23.03 -8.32 -53.39
C ASN A 18 -24.18 -8.05 -52.44
N LYS A 19 -25.20 -7.34 -52.98
CA LYS A 19 -26.49 -7.16 -52.36
C LYS A 19 -27.20 -8.46 -52.27
N GLU A 20 -26.96 -9.27 -51.27
CA GLU A 20 -27.97 -10.16 -50.72
C GLU A 20 -28.76 -9.33 -49.69
N GLU A 21 -30.01 -9.01 -50.02
CA GLU A 21 -30.93 -8.37 -49.11
C GLU A 21 -31.18 -9.26 -47.91
N LEU A 22 -30.40 -9.03 -46.85
CA LEU A 22 -30.62 -9.69 -45.60
C LEU A 22 -32.02 -9.42 -45.09
N PRO A 23 -32.83 -10.46 -44.75
CA PRO A 23 -34.17 -10.30 -44.26
C PRO A 23 -34.20 -9.31 -43.12
N VAL A 24 -35.24 -8.43 -43.09
CA VAL A 24 -35.34 -7.32 -42.13
C VAL A 24 -35.06 -7.69 -40.70
N ARG A 25 -35.41 -8.93 -40.32
CA ARG A 25 -35.10 -9.50 -38.98
C ARG A 25 -33.60 -9.62 -38.71
N LYS A 26 -32.79 -10.00 -39.71
CA LYS A 26 -31.32 -10.09 -39.54
C LYS A 26 -30.67 -8.68 -39.49
N LYS A 27 -31.19 -7.70 -40.24
CA LYS A 27 -30.72 -6.30 -40.17
C LYS A 27 -31.03 -5.70 -38.80
N LEU A 28 -32.21 -6.00 -38.25
CA LEU A 28 -32.63 -5.53 -36.93
C LEU A 28 -31.80 -6.18 -35.81
N LEU A 29 -31.48 -7.47 -35.95
CA LEU A 29 -30.62 -8.20 -35.01
C LEU A 29 -29.17 -7.72 -35.02
N LEU A 30 -28.64 -7.36 -36.20
CA LEU A 30 -27.30 -6.82 -36.37
C LEU A 30 -27.22 -5.41 -35.79
N LEU A 31 -28.27 -4.58 -35.97
CA LEU A 31 -28.38 -3.23 -35.38
C LEU A 31 -28.49 -3.32 -33.84
N PHE A 32 -29.23 -4.30 -33.33
CA PHE A 32 -29.33 -4.55 -31.90
C PHE A 32 -27.97 -5.02 -31.31
N LEU A 33 -27.26 -5.91 -32.03
CA LEU A 33 -25.95 -6.39 -31.60
C LEU A 33 -24.91 -5.26 -31.58
N THR A 34 -24.91 -4.38 -32.59
CA THR A 34 -24.00 -3.21 -32.61
C THR A 34 -24.36 -2.19 -31.52
N GLY A 35 -25.65 -1.99 -31.24
CA GLY A 35 -26.12 -1.14 -30.14
C GLY A 35 -25.70 -1.70 -28.77
N LEU A 36 -25.84 -3.03 -28.58
CA LEU A 36 -25.39 -3.72 -27.37
C LEU A 36 -23.87 -3.62 -27.19
N LEU A 37 -23.10 -3.76 -28.27
CA LEU A 37 -21.65 -3.60 -28.25
C LEU A 37 -21.24 -2.18 -27.84
N LEU A 38 -21.91 -1.16 -28.40
CA LEU A 38 -21.65 0.24 -28.01
C LEU A 38 -22.04 0.51 -26.56
N LEU A 39 -23.12 -0.10 -26.07
CA LEU A 39 -23.54 0.02 -24.67
C LEU A 39 -22.50 -0.55 -23.71
N VAL A 40 -21.87 -1.69 -24.06
CA VAL A 40 -20.78 -2.29 -23.26
C VAL A 40 -19.54 -1.38 -23.21
N ILE A 41 -19.27 -0.62 -24.29
CA ILE A 41 -18.12 0.31 -24.33
C ILE A 41 -18.37 1.56 -23.46
N VAL A 42 -19.64 1.97 -23.31
CA VAL A 42 -20.04 3.17 -22.53
C VAL A 42 -20.18 2.86 -21.04
N LEU A 43 -20.39 1.58 -20.64
CA LEU A 43 -20.40 1.22 -19.23
C LEU A 43 -18.98 1.33 -18.69
N PRO A 44 -18.73 2.12 -17.63
CA PRO A 44 -17.43 2.17 -16.98
C PRO A 44 -17.20 0.85 -16.27
N PHE A 45 -16.54 -0.10 -16.93
CA PHE A 45 -15.95 -1.24 -16.22
C PHE A 45 -14.89 -0.69 -15.29
N PRO A 46 -14.86 -1.08 -14.00
CA PRO A 46 -13.73 -0.78 -13.15
C PRO A 46 -12.52 -1.50 -13.75
N LYS A 47 -11.73 -0.75 -14.50
CA LYS A 47 -10.46 -1.20 -15.05
C LYS A 47 -9.52 -1.40 -13.88
N LYS A 48 -9.15 -2.64 -13.61
CA LYS A 48 -7.94 -2.96 -12.86
C LYS A 48 -6.79 -2.42 -13.70
N SER A 49 -6.39 -1.21 -13.42
CA SER A 49 -5.27 -0.60 -14.12
C SER A 49 -3.97 -0.98 -13.41
N ASP A 50 -3.27 -1.94 -14.01
CA ASP A 50 -1.82 -1.89 -14.00
C ASP A 50 -1.42 -0.78 -14.98
N SER A 51 -1.17 0.39 -14.48
CA SER A 51 -0.53 1.48 -15.21
C SER A 51 0.37 2.19 -14.21
N GLU A 52 1.64 1.93 -14.35
CA GLU A 52 2.69 2.83 -13.93
C GLU A 52 2.47 4.17 -14.65
N GLU A 53 2.01 5.17 -13.93
CA GLU A 53 2.17 6.57 -14.29
C GLU A 53 2.68 7.31 -13.07
N ALA A 54 3.85 7.89 -13.26
CA ALA A 54 4.51 8.79 -12.35
C ALA A 54 3.64 10.03 -12.14
N GLU A 55 2.95 10.13 -10.99
CA GLU A 55 2.41 11.39 -10.52
C GLU A 55 2.77 11.63 -9.05
N THR A 56 3.40 12.77 -8.86
CA THR A 56 3.51 13.63 -7.67
C THR A 56 3.16 12.98 -6.31
N GLY A 57 4.20 12.70 -5.56
CA GLY A 57 4.28 11.90 -4.33
C GLY A 57 3.49 12.34 -3.08
N THR A 58 2.26 12.81 -3.18
CA THR A 58 1.49 13.17 -1.98
C THR A 58 0.15 12.42 -1.88
N GLU A 59 -0.52 12.09 -2.97
CA GLU A 59 -1.83 11.41 -2.92
C GLU A 59 -1.71 9.88 -2.81
N THR A 60 -0.71 9.28 -3.45
CA THR A 60 -0.49 7.83 -3.46
C THR A 60 -0.17 7.25 -2.06
N THR A 61 0.43 8.04 -1.19
CA THR A 61 0.83 7.61 0.17
C THR A 61 -0.38 7.47 1.10
N THR A 62 -1.40 8.30 0.91
CA THR A 62 -2.61 8.29 1.75
C THR A 62 -3.54 7.13 1.40
N GLU A 63 -3.70 6.80 0.11
CA GLU A 63 -4.50 5.67 -0.35
C GLU A 63 -3.90 4.33 0.05
N ASN A 64 -2.58 4.17 -0.08
CA ASN A 64 -1.87 2.97 0.34
C ASN A 64 -1.96 2.73 1.85
N ARG A 65 -1.85 3.79 2.66
CA ARG A 65 -1.99 3.71 4.11
C ARG A 65 -3.38 3.19 4.52
N GLY A 66 -4.44 3.79 4.00
CA GLY A 66 -5.81 3.39 4.33
C GLY A 66 -6.18 1.98 3.82
N SER A 67 -5.54 1.49 2.76
CA SER A 67 -5.72 0.12 2.29
C SER A 67 -5.01 -0.89 3.18
N TYR A 68 -3.82 -0.56 3.69
CA TYR A 68 -3.07 -1.41 4.60
C TYR A 68 -3.72 -1.48 5.99
N GLU A 69 -4.19 -0.36 6.53
CA GLU A 69 -4.97 -0.32 7.77
C GLU A 69 -6.18 -1.26 7.69
N ARG A 70 -7.00 -1.14 6.64
CA ARG A 70 -8.16 -2.02 6.42
C ARG A 70 -7.80 -3.49 6.30
N TYR A 71 -6.69 -3.79 5.64
CA TYR A 71 -6.20 -5.18 5.54
C TYR A 71 -5.86 -5.75 6.92
N LEU A 72 -5.14 -4.99 7.77
CA LEU A 72 -4.80 -5.41 9.12
C LEU A 72 -6.04 -5.56 10.00
N GLU A 73 -6.98 -4.60 9.92
CA GLU A 73 -8.25 -4.63 10.64
C GLU A 73 -9.03 -5.90 10.31
N GLN A 74 -9.23 -6.19 9.02
CA GLN A 74 -9.95 -7.38 8.56
C GLN A 74 -9.28 -8.67 9.02
N LYS A 75 -7.97 -8.79 8.88
CA LYS A 75 -7.22 -9.96 9.33
C LYS A 75 -7.32 -10.17 10.84
N THR A 76 -7.29 -9.09 11.59
CA THR A 76 -7.44 -9.15 13.07
C THR A 76 -8.86 -9.53 13.46
N GLU A 77 -9.87 -8.98 12.78
CA GLU A 77 -11.28 -9.34 12.99
C GLU A 77 -11.51 -10.84 12.74
N GLU A 78 -11.04 -11.35 11.59
CA GLU A 78 -11.13 -12.77 11.22
C GLU A 78 -10.50 -13.69 12.29
N ALA A 79 -9.31 -13.32 12.78
CA ALA A 79 -8.62 -14.10 13.81
C ALA A 79 -9.34 -14.06 15.17
N LEU A 80 -9.76 -12.87 15.60
CA LEU A 80 -10.41 -12.69 16.91
C LEU A 80 -11.82 -13.31 16.95
N GLN A 81 -12.55 -13.38 15.84
CA GLN A 81 -13.83 -14.09 15.75
C GLN A 81 -13.74 -15.58 16.09
N CYS A 82 -12.57 -16.18 15.87
CA CYS A 82 -12.33 -17.59 16.21
C CYS A 82 -12.03 -17.81 17.70
N VAL A 83 -11.87 -16.76 18.49
CA VAL A 83 -11.55 -16.85 19.93
C VAL A 83 -12.85 -17.02 20.73
N GLU A 84 -12.85 -18.02 21.63
CA GLU A 84 -14.01 -18.31 22.48
C GLU A 84 -14.42 -17.08 23.30
N GLY A 85 -15.71 -16.79 23.28
CA GLY A 85 -16.33 -15.70 24.05
C GLY A 85 -16.18 -14.30 23.44
N VAL A 86 -15.45 -14.13 22.36
CA VAL A 86 -15.29 -12.83 21.66
C VAL A 86 -16.59 -12.43 20.95
N GLY A 87 -17.19 -13.36 20.20
CA GLY A 87 -18.37 -13.10 19.39
C GLY A 87 -18.06 -12.20 18.18
N ASN A 88 -19.05 -11.40 17.77
CA ASN A 88 -18.81 -10.43 16.71
C ASN A 88 -17.84 -9.34 17.19
N VAL A 89 -16.88 -9.04 16.35
CA VAL A 89 -15.81 -8.08 16.67
C VAL A 89 -15.63 -7.09 15.54
N LYS A 90 -15.32 -5.85 15.89
CA LYS A 90 -14.87 -4.78 15.01
C LYS A 90 -13.55 -4.26 15.55
N VAL A 91 -12.59 -4.12 14.65
CA VAL A 91 -11.26 -3.63 14.99
C VAL A 91 -11.00 -2.32 14.22
N MET A 92 -10.35 -1.38 14.87
CA MET A 92 -9.82 -0.16 14.28
C MET A 92 -8.34 -0.07 14.62
N ILE A 93 -7.51 0.10 13.61
CA ILE A 93 -6.06 0.17 13.74
C ILE A 93 -5.59 1.55 13.27
N THR A 94 -4.73 2.16 14.06
CA THR A 94 -4.04 3.41 13.67
C THR A 94 -2.56 3.12 13.50
N LEU A 95 -2.01 3.54 12.37
CA LEU A 95 -0.60 3.40 12.06
C LEU A 95 0.19 4.63 12.51
N LYS A 96 1.38 4.42 13.06
CA LYS A 96 2.31 5.45 13.48
C LYS A 96 2.95 6.16 12.29
N SER A 97 3.30 5.39 11.25
CA SER A 97 3.94 5.88 10.03
C SER A 97 3.35 5.19 8.80
N SER A 98 3.60 5.74 7.63
CA SER A 98 3.47 5.03 6.36
C SER A 98 4.67 4.08 6.15
N GLU A 99 4.66 3.32 5.04
CA GLU A 99 5.86 2.59 4.60
C GLU A 99 7.05 3.56 4.48
N GLU A 100 8.20 3.10 4.96
CA GLU A 100 9.44 3.87 4.91
C GLU A 100 10.50 3.11 4.08
N ASN A 101 11.06 3.81 3.09
CA ASN A 101 12.16 3.31 2.31
C ASN A 101 13.48 3.72 2.97
N VAL A 102 14.25 2.74 3.43
CA VAL A 102 15.59 2.99 3.96
C VAL A 102 16.56 3.04 2.79
N VAL A 103 17.09 4.22 2.53
CA VAL A 103 18.09 4.47 1.50
C VAL A 103 19.46 4.11 2.05
N GLU A 104 20.24 3.35 1.26
CA GLU A 104 21.62 3.03 1.60
C GLU A 104 22.48 4.29 1.53
N LYS A 105 23.35 4.44 2.54
CA LYS A 105 24.26 5.57 2.62
C LYS A 105 25.67 5.05 2.83
N ASP A 106 26.60 5.55 2.01
CA ASP A 106 28.02 5.42 2.28
C ASP A 106 28.38 6.40 3.42
N GLN A 107 29.06 5.89 4.43
CA GLN A 107 29.46 6.70 5.58
C GLN A 107 30.97 6.61 5.73
N GLN A 108 31.61 7.73 5.55
CA GLN A 108 33.01 7.91 5.88
C GLN A 108 33.12 8.62 7.23
N SER A 109 33.87 8.04 8.14
CA SER A 109 34.10 8.60 9.47
C SER A 109 35.59 8.70 9.71
N ASP A 110 36.07 9.92 9.88
CA ASP A 110 37.45 10.23 10.23
C ASP A 110 37.48 10.75 11.67
N GLY A 111 38.33 10.15 12.50
CA GLY A 111 38.50 10.54 13.87
C GLY A 111 39.97 10.86 14.16
N GLN A 112 40.25 12.05 14.67
CA GLN A 112 41.56 12.42 15.16
C GLN A 112 41.48 12.62 16.67
N SER A 113 42.41 11.96 17.39
CA SER A 113 42.60 12.16 18.83
C SER A 113 44.01 12.69 19.07
N VAL A 114 44.09 13.86 19.65
CA VAL A 114 45.35 14.51 20.03
C VAL A 114 45.41 14.52 21.54
N GLU A 115 46.44 13.90 22.09
CA GLU A 115 46.77 13.98 23.52
C GLU A 115 47.98 14.90 23.73
N GLU A 116 47.81 15.95 24.52
CA GLU A 116 48.85 16.87 24.90
C GLU A 116 49.12 16.72 26.39
N GLU A 117 50.40 16.60 26.75
CA GLU A 117 50.86 16.58 28.16
C GLU A 117 51.80 17.76 28.38
N ASP A 118 51.46 18.60 29.33
CA ASP A 118 52.29 19.73 29.66
C ASP A 118 53.42 19.33 30.66
N SER A 119 54.44 20.14 30.79
CA SER A 119 55.59 19.90 31.65
C SER A 119 55.29 19.87 33.15
N GLN A 120 54.03 20.18 33.54
CA GLN A 120 53.52 20.15 34.90
C GLN A 120 52.56 19.00 35.18
N GLY A 121 52.40 18.05 34.20
CA GLY A 121 51.58 16.83 34.34
C GLY A 121 50.10 17.03 33.97
N GLY A 122 49.75 18.16 33.39
CA GLY A 122 48.41 18.39 32.86
C GLY A 122 48.22 17.67 31.54
N LYS A 123 47.14 16.84 31.41
CA LYS A 123 46.76 16.13 30.18
C LYS A 123 45.56 16.78 29.54
N ARG A 124 45.66 17.06 28.26
CA ARG A 124 44.56 17.52 27.43
C ARG A 124 44.32 16.53 26.27
N THR A 125 43.14 16.02 26.18
CA THR A 125 42.72 15.16 25.06
C THR A 125 41.71 15.91 24.23
N THR A 126 42.04 16.14 22.96
CA THR A 126 41.11 16.73 21.97
C THR A 126 40.72 15.60 21.01
N LYS A 127 39.41 15.35 20.89
CA LYS A 127 38.86 14.39 19.92
C LYS A 127 38.04 15.18 18.89
N GLU A 128 38.43 15.07 17.64
CA GLU A 128 37.67 15.58 16.49
C GLU A 128 37.14 14.38 15.70
N THR A 129 35.84 14.39 15.43
CA THR A 129 35.20 13.37 14.63
C THR A 129 34.46 14.06 13.50
N SER A 130 34.83 13.75 12.27
CA SER A 130 34.11 14.15 11.06
C SER A 130 33.39 12.93 10.52
N SER A 131 32.13 13.12 10.12
CA SER A 131 31.34 12.03 9.53
C SER A 131 30.56 12.58 8.34
N ASP A 132 30.93 12.11 7.15
CA ASP A 132 30.24 12.40 5.91
C ASP A 132 29.35 11.22 5.51
N LYS A 133 28.09 11.53 5.12
CA LYS A 133 27.11 10.55 4.68
C LYS A 133 26.62 10.93 3.29
N THR A 134 26.86 10.04 2.33
CA THR A 134 26.43 10.24 0.94
C THR A 134 25.46 9.11 0.56
N SER A 135 24.28 9.47 0.03
CA SER A 135 23.32 8.48 -0.45
C SER A 135 23.84 7.78 -1.70
N ILE A 136 23.68 6.47 -1.75
CA ILE A 136 24.02 5.65 -2.92
C ILE A 136 22.85 5.72 -3.90
N TYR A 137 23.17 5.91 -5.18
CA TYR A 137 22.19 5.96 -6.27
C TYR A 137 22.39 4.80 -7.22
N GLU A 138 21.30 4.25 -7.72
CA GLU A 138 21.29 3.31 -8.83
C GLU A 138 20.83 4.02 -10.11
N GLN A 139 21.37 3.61 -11.25
CA GLN A 139 20.97 4.12 -12.55
C GLN A 139 19.99 3.13 -13.19
N LYS A 140 18.78 3.60 -13.47
CA LYS A 140 17.79 2.82 -14.20
C LYS A 140 18.11 2.74 -15.69
N SER A 141 17.47 1.81 -16.39
CA SER A 141 17.63 1.59 -17.83
C SER A 141 17.26 2.80 -18.70
N ASP A 142 16.46 3.72 -18.19
CA ASP A 142 16.08 4.99 -18.83
C ASP A 142 17.09 6.12 -18.59
N GLY A 143 18.16 5.86 -17.82
CA GLY A 143 19.19 6.83 -17.48
C GLY A 143 18.90 7.66 -16.23
N THR A 144 17.74 7.51 -15.59
CA THR A 144 17.41 8.21 -14.34
C THR A 144 18.21 7.63 -13.18
N GLN A 145 18.65 8.51 -12.27
CA GLN A 145 19.28 8.12 -11.00
C GLN A 145 18.26 8.17 -9.89
N VAL A 146 18.10 7.05 -9.19
CA VAL A 146 17.22 6.95 -8.02
C VAL A 146 18.03 6.49 -6.81
N PRO A 147 17.71 6.94 -5.58
CA PRO A 147 18.36 6.46 -4.38
C PRO A 147 18.20 4.93 -4.26
N TYR A 148 19.29 4.25 -3.98
CA TYR A 148 19.26 2.80 -3.75
C TYR A 148 18.55 2.49 -2.42
N VAL A 149 17.39 1.80 -2.51
CA VAL A 149 16.60 1.39 -1.35
C VAL A 149 17.11 0.04 -0.86
N SER A 150 17.81 0.02 0.28
CA SER A 150 18.35 -1.21 0.85
C SER A 150 17.28 -2.05 1.53
N LYS A 151 16.24 -1.42 2.09
CA LYS A 151 15.10 -2.13 2.66
C LYS A 151 13.86 -1.24 2.75
N LYS A 152 12.69 -1.88 2.72
CA LYS A 152 11.40 -1.26 3.01
C LYS A 152 10.94 -1.66 4.39
N LEU A 153 10.57 -0.70 5.21
CA LEU A 153 9.99 -0.93 6.52
C LEU A 153 8.46 -0.88 6.38
N SER A 154 7.80 -1.90 6.92
CA SER A 154 6.35 -1.90 7.03
C SER A 154 5.89 -0.88 8.07
N PRO A 155 4.70 -0.28 7.90
CA PRO A 155 4.14 0.62 8.88
C PRO A 155 4.01 -0.03 10.27
N GLU A 156 4.32 0.73 11.32
CA GLU A 156 4.12 0.30 12.70
C GLU A 156 2.72 0.67 13.19
N VAL A 157 2.10 -0.23 13.97
CA VAL A 157 0.81 0.03 14.60
C VAL A 157 1.03 0.94 15.82
N GLU A 158 0.31 2.08 15.86
CA GLU A 158 0.34 3.02 16.97
C GLU A 158 -0.63 2.65 18.08
N GLY A 159 -1.84 2.21 17.69
CA GLY A 159 -2.88 1.86 18.63
C GLY A 159 -4.00 1.05 18.01
N VAL A 160 -4.74 0.33 18.86
CA VAL A 160 -5.82 -0.57 18.43
C VAL A 160 -7.05 -0.40 19.33
N ILE A 161 -8.20 -0.23 18.71
CA ILE A 161 -9.50 -0.27 19.38
C ILE A 161 -10.23 -1.53 18.92
N VAL A 162 -10.74 -2.30 19.88
CA VAL A 162 -11.54 -3.50 19.64
C VAL A 162 -12.90 -3.35 20.27
N ILE A 163 -13.93 -3.55 19.48
CA ILE A 163 -15.33 -3.55 19.93
C ILE A 163 -15.86 -4.97 19.71
N ALA A 164 -16.12 -5.71 20.79
CA ALA A 164 -16.53 -7.11 20.74
C ALA A 164 -17.74 -7.38 21.62
N ASP A 165 -18.54 -8.39 21.26
CA ASP A 165 -19.67 -8.83 22.09
C ASP A 165 -19.19 -9.23 23.49
N GLY A 166 -18.07 -9.96 23.56
CA GLY A 166 -17.42 -10.38 24.79
C GLY A 166 -16.60 -9.32 25.50
N GLY A 167 -16.53 -8.09 24.96
CA GLY A 167 -15.68 -7.01 25.52
C GLY A 167 -16.02 -6.53 26.93
N GLY A 168 -17.09 -7.08 27.56
CA GLY A 168 -17.40 -6.88 28.96
C GLY A 168 -16.82 -7.95 29.90
N ASN A 169 -16.26 -9.03 29.37
CA ASN A 169 -15.66 -10.12 30.16
C ASN A 169 -14.16 -9.89 30.31
N ALA A 170 -13.67 -9.85 31.55
CA ALA A 170 -12.27 -9.56 31.84
C ALA A 170 -11.30 -10.59 31.21
N VAL A 171 -11.66 -11.88 31.14
CA VAL A 171 -10.84 -12.93 30.55
C VAL A 171 -10.74 -12.73 29.03
N VAL A 172 -11.87 -12.42 28.38
CA VAL A 172 -11.91 -12.15 26.95
C VAL A 172 -11.09 -10.89 26.61
N VAL A 173 -11.22 -9.83 27.41
CA VAL A 173 -10.44 -8.60 27.26
C VAL A 173 -8.93 -8.89 27.37
N GLN A 174 -8.53 -9.71 28.34
CA GLN A 174 -7.12 -10.08 28.51
C GLN A 174 -6.61 -10.89 27.32
N ASN A 175 -7.39 -11.85 26.83
CA ASN A 175 -7.03 -12.67 25.67
C ASN A 175 -6.89 -11.81 24.41
N ILE A 176 -7.84 -10.90 24.13
CA ILE A 176 -7.78 -9.97 23.00
C ILE A 176 -6.54 -9.08 23.13
N THR A 177 -6.31 -8.49 24.31
CA THR A 177 -5.16 -7.61 24.53
C THR A 177 -3.84 -8.35 24.30
N GLY A 178 -3.71 -9.56 24.86
CA GLY A 178 -2.53 -10.40 24.67
C GLY A 178 -2.29 -10.79 23.21
N ALA A 179 -3.36 -11.13 22.49
CA ALA A 179 -3.27 -11.45 21.06
C ALA A 179 -2.74 -10.26 20.23
N ILE A 180 -3.29 -9.05 20.46
CA ILE A 180 -2.89 -7.84 19.76
C ILE A 180 -1.45 -7.46 20.10
N GLN A 181 -1.03 -7.59 21.36
CA GLN A 181 0.35 -7.36 21.77
C GLN A 181 1.31 -8.32 21.07
N ALA A 182 0.96 -9.60 20.99
CA ALA A 182 1.78 -10.61 20.31
C ALA A 182 1.89 -10.38 18.80
N LEU A 183 0.80 -9.90 18.15
CA LEU A 183 0.77 -9.67 16.71
C LEU A 183 1.52 -8.40 16.28
N TYR A 184 1.34 -7.32 17.03
CA TYR A 184 1.77 -5.98 16.60
C TYR A 184 2.83 -5.33 17.49
N GLY A 185 3.18 -5.93 18.62
CA GLY A 185 4.13 -5.35 19.57
C GLY A 185 3.64 -4.07 20.26
N VAL A 186 2.33 -3.80 20.21
CA VAL A 186 1.73 -2.60 20.78
C VAL A 186 1.59 -2.74 22.29
N GLU A 187 1.95 -1.68 23.02
CA GLU A 187 1.86 -1.68 24.47
C GLU A 187 0.39 -1.70 24.95
N ALA A 188 0.11 -2.38 26.08
CA ALA A 188 -1.24 -2.60 26.60
C ALA A 188 -2.06 -1.31 26.77
N HIS A 189 -1.42 -0.19 27.10
CA HIS A 189 -2.13 1.09 27.28
C HIS A 189 -2.62 1.73 25.98
N LYS A 190 -2.08 1.28 24.83
CA LYS A 190 -2.48 1.69 23.48
C LYS A 190 -3.54 0.77 22.87
N ILE A 191 -4.00 -0.25 23.61
CA ILE A 191 -5.03 -1.18 23.22
C ILE A 191 -6.28 -0.93 24.07
N LYS A 192 -7.40 -0.66 23.42
CA LYS A 192 -8.67 -0.48 24.10
C LYS A 192 -9.70 -1.48 23.63
N VAL A 193 -10.14 -2.36 24.54
CA VAL A 193 -11.24 -3.29 24.28
C VAL A 193 -12.51 -2.75 24.91
N MET A 194 -13.61 -2.76 24.15
CA MET A 194 -14.92 -2.27 24.58
C MET A 194 -15.99 -3.29 24.25
N LYS A 195 -17.02 -3.34 25.10
CA LYS A 195 -18.22 -4.15 24.84
C LYS A 195 -19.02 -3.51 23.69
N ARG A 196 -19.43 -4.35 22.73
CA ARG A 196 -20.31 -3.93 21.66
C ARG A 196 -21.71 -3.61 22.20
N ASN A 197 -22.24 -2.47 21.80
CA ASN A 197 -23.64 -2.15 22.05
C ASN A 197 -24.50 -2.90 21.03
N VAL A 198 -25.22 -3.91 21.48
CA VAL A 198 -26.27 -4.58 20.70
C VAL A 198 -27.51 -3.70 20.86
N ALA A 199 -27.60 -2.63 20.04
CA ALA A 199 -28.80 -1.80 20.01
C ALA A 199 -30.00 -2.68 19.64
N GLY A 200 -30.95 -2.75 20.56
CA GLY A 200 -32.17 -3.48 20.62
C GLY A 200 -32.73 -4.16 19.37
N THR A 201 -32.93 -5.44 19.49
CA THR A 201 -34.16 -6.08 19.02
C THR A 201 -35.13 -6.06 20.19
N GLU A 202 -35.90 -4.98 20.34
CA GLU A 202 -37.24 -5.04 20.91
C GLU A 202 -38.23 -5.25 19.79
#